data_9bdd89e393f02c3a4bc69c8158a57b0d
#
_entry.id   9bdd89e393f02c3a4bc69c8158a57b0d
#
_cell.length_a   1.000
_cell.length_b   1.000
_cell.length_c   1.000
_cell.angle_alpha   90.00
_cell.angle_beta   90.00
_cell.angle_gamma   90.00
#
_symmetry.space_group_name_H-M   'P 1'
#
loop_
_entity.id
_entity.type
_entity.pdbx_description
1 polymer ?
#
loop_
_entity_poly.entity_id
_entity_poly.type
_entity_poly.pdbx_seq_one_letter_code
_entity_poly.pdbx_strand_id
1 'polypeptide(L)'
;PNVSVVEKDDYGKTVSREDYEYNTNFYFPSIINGMVHDEVSHYKKGKLVRRTDYDVDTEQPVHDEEHTYTEISLNNNTPLVAGREVRRANLVVAEQSGVETDDDLYYREYRYSIGRGNTRVENQLTVNTDYYAGKLVSDTVVRTYGSTDWDIRSGLPVREIYKYSDGKKKKCDYTYPYHVNDAVGRAMTAANDILRPAHIGESVEGPEGYMDDSFTSFDYTLDPGSGSALLDEVSVWKHEGLFSMSEPYPVHDAYGNVCEIRRADAPVVALLWGYNYSRPVAIVEGASYQEVVSGLRVSVESLQNLDGSALENVLLPLRNAFPAPCRVTVYRYAPQRGVVYMNEPNGNVTTYSYDGFGRLTEIRDKDGAVLEYNEYKK
;
A
#
# COMPACT_ATOMS: atom_id res chain seq x y z
N PRO A 1 -19.33 -13.77 -10.48
CA PRO A 1 -18.74 -14.72 -11.40
C PRO A 1 -17.59 -15.44 -10.72
N ASN A 2 -17.44 -16.72 -11.04
CA ASN A 2 -16.34 -17.51 -10.56
C ASN A 2 -15.30 -17.59 -11.69
N VAL A 3 -14.04 -17.46 -11.32
CA VAL A 3 -12.91 -17.55 -12.24
C VAL A 3 -11.96 -18.60 -11.69
N SER A 4 -11.65 -19.63 -12.51
CA SER A 4 -10.63 -20.61 -12.16
C SER A 4 -9.36 -20.30 -12.94
N VAL A 5 -8.25 -20.19 -12.25
CA VAL A 5 -6.90 -20.06 -12.81
C VAL A 5 -6.20 -21.40 -12.62
N VAL A 6 -5.77 -22.01 -13.73
CA VAL A 6 -5.09 -23.30 -13.73
C VAL A 6 -3.77 -23.14 -14.45
N GLU A 7 -2.67 -23.34 -13.73
CA GLU A 7 -1.34 -23.40 -14.33
C GLU A 7 -0.99 -24.83 -14.72
N LYS A 8 -0.33 -24.96 -15.87
CA LYS A 8 0.13 -26.27 -16.37
C LYS A 8 1.62 -26.21 -16.69
N ASP A 9 2.33 -27.31 -16.46
CA ASP A 9 3.71 -27.45 -16.89
C ASP A 9 3.82 -27.63 -18.42
N ASP A 10 5.05 -27.73 -18.93
CA ASP A 10 5.33 -27.91 -20.37
C ASP A 10 4.79 -29.22 -20.96
N TYR A 11 4.39 -30.18 -20.10
CA TYR A 11 3.78 -31.45 -20.48
C TYR A 11 2.24 -31.43 -20.35
N GLY A 12 1.67 -30.27 -19.99
CA GLY A 12 0.23 -30.07 -19.82
C GLY A 12 -0.35 -30.58 -18.49
N LYS A 13 0.51 -31.01 -17.54
CA LYS A 13 0.07 -31.40 -16.21
C LYS A 13 -0.22 -30.14 -15.38
N THR A 14 -1.36 -30.13 -14.69
CA THR A 14 -1.72 -29.05 -13.76
C THR A 14 -0.72 -28.99 -12.61
N VAL A 15 -0.18 -27.80 -12.32
CA VAL A 15 0.78 -27.54 -11.23
C VAL A 15 0.20 -26.63 -10.16
N SER A 16 -0.81 -25.79 -10.48
CA SER A 16 -1.59 -25.04 -9.51
C SER A 16 -3.02 -24.88 -9.97
N ARG A 17 -3.94 -24.72 -9.03
CA ARG A 17 -5.33 -24.33 -9.29
C ARG A 17 -5.81 -23.38 -8.19
N GLU A 18 -6.34 -22.24 -8.61
CA GLU A 18 -6.94 -21.23 -7.77
C GLU A 18 -8.33 -20.89 -8.28
N ASP A 19 -9.33 -20.92 -7.43
CA ASP A 19 -10.70 -20.51 -7.75
C ASP A 19 -11.01 -19.19 -7.05
N TYR A 20 -11.55 -18.23 -7.81
CA TYR A 20 -11.91 -16.89 -7.34
C TYR A 20 -13.41 -16.69 -7.48
N GLU A 21 -14.06 -16.26 -6.41
CA GLU A 21 -15.46 -15.87 -6.39
C GLU A 21 -15.57 -14.35 -6.17
N TYR A 22 -16.28 -13.68 -7.07
CA TYR A 22 -16.51 -12.23 -6.99
C TYR A 22 -17.98 -11.93 -6.70
N ASN A 23 -18.22 -10.86 -5.95
CA ASN A 23 -19.55 -10.34 -5.73
C ASN A 23 -20.15 -9.87 -7.07
N THR A 24 -21.29 -10.46 -7.44
CA THR A 24 -22.12 -10.06 -8.55
C THR A 24 -23.44 -9.55 -8.00
N ASN A 25 -23.58 -8.27 -7.81
CA ASN A 25 -24.91 -7.73 -7.64
C ASN A 25 -25.63 -7.83 -8.97
N PHE A 26 -26.58 -8.76 -9.05
CA PHE A 26 -27.47 -8.87 -10.19
C PHE A 26 -28.32 -7.59 -10.28
N TYR A 27 -28.38 -7.08 -11.49
CA TYR A 27 -29.20 -6.00 -11.89
C TYR A 27 -30.67 -6.46 -11.89
N PHE A 28 -31.49 -5.88 -11.03
CA PHE A 28 -32.93 -5.94 -11.14
C PHE A 28 -33.44 -4.53 -11.42
N PRO A 29 -33.86 -4.22 -12.66
CA PRO A 29 -34.50 -2.95 -12.92
C PRO A 29 -35.80 -2.92 -12.11
N SER A 30 -35.90 -2.01 -11.15
CA SER A 30 -37.18 -1.74 -10.52
C SER A 30 -37.98 -0.81 -11.40
N ILE A 31 -39.20 -1.20 -11.76
CA ILE A 31 -40.13 -0.35 -12.50
C ILE A 31 -40.99 0.35 -11.46
N ILE A 32 -40.74 1.61 -11.21
CA ILE A 32 -41.57 2.47 -10.35
C ILE A 32 -42.25 3.50 -11.23
N ASN A 33 -43.58 3.50 -11.21
CA ASN A 33 -44.42 4.40 -12.03
C ASN A 33 -44.14 4.35 -13.55
N GLY A 34 -43.82 3.16 -14.07
CA GLY A 34 -43.52 2.98 -15.49
C GLY A 34 -42.14 3.46 -15.93
N MET A 35 -41.30 3.91 -15.00
CA MET A 35 -39.90 4.26 -15.25
C MET A 35 -39.00 3.16 -14.74
N VAL A 36 -38.01 2.82 -15.56
CA VAL A 36 -36.93 1.89 -15.16
C VAL A 36 -35.98 2.65 -14.26
N HIS A 37 -35.95 2.32 -12.98
CA HIS A 37 -34.95 2.81 -12.03
C HIS A 37 -33.76 1.85 -12.03
N ASP A 38 -32.67 2.29 -12.63
CA ASP A 38 -31.38 1.61 -12.60
C ASP A 38 -30.63 2.00 -11.35
N GLU A 39 -30.77 1.23 -10.27
CA GLU A 39 -29.79 1.27 -9.19
C GLU A 39 -28.55 0.47 -9.58
N VAL A 40 -27.72 1.06 -10.41
CA VAL A 40 -26.45 0.44 -10.77
C VAL A 40 -25.44 0.68 -9.66
N SER A 41 -25.41 -0.19 -8.69
CA SER A 41 -24.41 -0.20 -7.61
C SER A 41 -23.06 -0.70 -8.13
N HIS A 42 -22.48 -0.03 -9.12
CA HIS A 42 -21.21 -0.44 -9.73
C HIS A 42 -20.07 -0.56 -8.71
N TYR A 43 -20.10 0.25 -7.65
CA TYR A 43 -19.11 0.22 -6.57
C TYR A 43 -19.15 -1.08 -5.74
N LYS A 44 -20.22 -1.86 -5.81
CA LYS A 44 -20.38 -3.16 -5.15
C LYS A 44 -19.87 -4.32 -6.00
N LYS A 45 -19.71 -4.12 -7.31
CA LYS A 45 -19.34 -5.20 -8.24
C LYS A 45 -17.85 -5.47 -8.25
N GLY A 46 -17.49 -6.72 -8.51
CA GLY A 46 -16.10 -7.13 -8.71
C GLY A 46 -15.27 -7.19 -7.43
N LYS A 47 -15.90 -7.16 -6.25
CA LYS A 47 -15.19 -7.41 -4.98
C LYS A 47 -14.95 -8.90 -4.84
N LEU A 48 -13.72 -9.30 -4.52
CA LEU A 48 -13.38 -10.68 -4.23
C LEU A 48 -14.08 -11.13 -2.95
N VAL A 49 -14.88 -12.18 -3.03
CA VAL A 49 -15.60 -12.74 -1.87
C VAL A 49 -14.85 -13.93 -1.31
N ARG A 50 -14.29 -14.76 -2.20
CA ARG A 50 -13.55 -15.96 -1.80
C ARG A 50 -12.45 -16.26 -2.82
N ARG A 51 -11.31 -16.73 -2.32
CA ARG A 51 -10.24 -17.38 -3.07
C ARG A 51 -10.01 -18.75 -2.44
N THR A 52 -9.93 -19.79 -3.27
CA THR A 52 -9.60 -21.14 -2.82
C THR A 52 -8.44 -21.69 -3.64
N ASP A 53 -7.38 -22.09 -2.97
CA ASP A 53 -6.23 -22.76 -3.56
C ASP A 53 -6.34 -24.27 -3.33
N TYR A 54 -6.01 -25.06 -4.34
CA TYR A 54 -6.18 -26.52 -4.32
C TYR A 54 -4.85 -27.25 -4.43
N ASP A 55 -4.73 -28.36 -3.70
CA ASP A 55 -3.75 -29.39 -3.99
C ASP A 55 -4.11 -30.08 -5.32
N VAL A 56 -3.19 -30.07 -6.28
CA VAL A 56 -3.45 -30.52 -7.65
C VAL A 56 -3.55 -32.05 -7.80
N ASP A 57 -2.96 -32.80 -6.87
CA ASP A 57 -2.96 -34.27 -6.92
C ASP A 57 -4.21 -34.84 -6.22
N THR A 58 -4.71 -34.19 -5.19
CA THR A 58 -5.88 -34.62 -4.42
C THR A 58 -7.16 -33.87 -4.76
N GLU A 59 -7.06 -32.75 -5.47
CA GLU A 59 -8.16 -31.79 -5.74
C GLU A 59 -8.85 -31.27 -4.46
N GLN A 60 -8.16 -31.35 -3.32
CA GLN A 60 -8.69 -30.85 -2.06
C GLN A 60 -8.21 -29.40 -1.83
N PRO A 61 -9.02 -28.54 -1.19
CA PRO A 61 -8.58 -27.21 -0.82
C PRO A 61 -7.42 -27.29 0.17
N VAL A 62 -6.43 -26.42 -0.03
CA VAL A 62 -5.28 -26.24 0.87
C VAL A 62 -5.29 -24.89 1.56
N HIS A 63 -5.93 -23.90 0.93
CA HIS A 63 -6.09 -22.56 1.49
C HIS A 63 -7.41 -21.93 1.02
N ASP A 64 -8.10 -21.26 1.92
CA ASP A 64 -9.27 -20.43 1.64
C ASP A 64 -9.05 -19.04 2.23
N GLU A 65 -9.37 -18.00 1.45
CA GLU A 65 -9.46 -16.62 1.88
C GLU A 65 -10.89 -16.11 1.63
N GLU A 66 -11.63 -15.76 2.67
CA GLU A 66 -13.00 -15.24 2.57
C GLU A 66 -13.07 -13.77 3.00
N HIS A 67 -13.83 -12.96 2.26
CA HIS A 67 -14.02 -11.54 2.53
C HIS A 67 -15.49 -11.20 2.75
N THR A 68 -15.76 -10.45 3.80
CA THR A 68 -17.06 -9.80 4.04
C THR A 68 -16.89 -8.29 3.96
N TYR A 69 -17.81 -7.62 3.28
CA TYR A 69 -17.76 -6.19 3.04
C TYR A 69 -18.86 -5.47 3.80
N THR A 70 -18.54 -4.26 4.29
CA THR A 70 -19.51 -3.33 4.88
C THR A 70 -19.71 -2.13 3.98
N GLU A 71 -20.92 -1.56 4.03
CA GLU A 71 -21.25 -0.32 3.35
C GLU A 71 -21.09 0.84 4.34
N ILE A 72 -20.31 1.84 3.93
CA ILE A 72 -20.09 3.07 4.69
C ILE A 72 -20.78 4.21 3.94
N SER A 73 -21.79 4.81 4.54
CA SER A 73 -22.50 5.93 3.94
C SER A 73 -22.01 7.26 4.50
N LEU A 74 -21.76 8.23 3.63
CA LEU A 74 -21.54 9.62 4.03
C LEU A 74 -22.87 10.22 4.52
N ASN A 75 -22.93 10.54 5.78
CA ASN A 75 -24.00 11.40 6.29
C ASN A 75 -23.75 12.83 5.77
N ASN A 76 -24.76 13.39 5.11
CA ASN A 76 -24.82 14.74 4.54
C ASN A 76 -24.23 14.91 3.14
N ASN A 77 -25.10 14.80 2.13
CA ASN A 77 -25.08 15.49 0.81
C ASN A 77 -23.75 15.91 0.16
N THR A 78 -22.59 15.51 0.69
CA THR A 78 -21.31 15.81 0.09
C THR A 78 -20.95 14.71 -0.91
N PRO A 79 -20.89 14.99 -2.22
CA PRO A 79 -20.61 13.96 -3.21
C PRO A 79 -19.16 13.47 -3.08
N LEU A 80 -18.97 12.16 -2.91
CA LEU A 80 -17.66 11.51 -2.89
C LEU A 80 -16.91 11.60 -4.22
N VAL A 81 -17.63 11.78 -5.32
CA VAL A 81 -17.06 11.87 -6.66
C VAL A 81 -17.84 12.90 -7.48
N ALA A 82 -17.14 13.80 -8.16
CA ALA A 82 -17.72 14.65 -9.19
C ALA A 82 -18.04 13.81 -10.44
N GLY A 83 -19.21 13.20 -10.47
CA GLY A 83 -19.73 12.52 -11.67
C GLY A 83 -20.21 13.52 -12.70
N ARG A 84 -20.04 13.18 -13.97
CA ARG A 84 -20.56 13.96 -15.10
C ARG A 84 -22.05 13.64 -15.27
N GLU A 85 -22.93 14.63 -15.22
CA GLU A 85 -24.32 14.47 -15.61
C GLU A 85 -24.39 14.27 -17.13
N VAL A 86 -24.85 13.09 -17.56
CA VAL A 86 -25.09 12.82 -18.98
C VAL A 86 -26.60 12.88 -19.19
N ARG A 87 -27.06 13.94 -19.85
CA ARG A 87 -28.43 14.02 -20.34
C ARG A 87 -28.50 13.35 -21.71
N ARG A 88 -29.26 12.29 -21.84
CA ARG A 88 -29.67 11.76 -23.15
C ARG A 88 -31.15 11.99 -23.35
N ALA A 89 -31.49 12.69 -24.42
CA ALA A 89 -32.85 12.72 -24.96
C ALA A 89 -32.97 11.55 -25.94
N ASN A 90 -33.87 10.62 -25.68
CA ASN A 90 -34.23 9.57 -26.65
C ASN A 90 -35.60 9.94 -27.22
N LEU A 91 -35.68 9.98 -28.53
CA LEU A 91 -36.93 10.08 -29.26
C LEU A 91 -37.64 8.71 -29.18
N VAL A 92 -38.76 8.63 -28.53
CA VAL A 92 -39.60 7.43 -28.56
C VAL A 92 -40.84 7.75 -29.36
N VAL A 93 -40.95 7.16 -30.54
CA VAL A 93 -42.20 7.15 -31.31
C VAL A 93 -43.11 6.12 -30.66
N ALA A 94 -44.15 6.55 -29.99
CA ALA A 94 -45.16 5.63 -29.48
C ALA A 94 -46.18 5.40 -30.60
N GLU A 95 -46.17 4.19 -31.21
CA GLU A 95 -47.30 3.74 -32.00
C GLU A 95 -48.50 3.49 -31.08
N GLN A 96 -49.43 4.40 -31.09
CA GLN A 96 -50.77 4.13 -30.58
C GLN A 96 -51.60 3.52 -31.73
N SER A 97 -52.10 2.32 -31.50
CA SER A 97 -52.99 1.63 -32.43
C SER A 97 -54.22 2.48 -32.75
N GLY A 98 -54.36 2.90 -34.01
CA GLY A 98 -55.65 3.10 -34.65
C GLY A 98 -56.16 4.49 -34.82
N VAL A 99 -55.37 5.57 -34.71
CA VAL A 99 -55.79 6.90 -35.17
C VAL A 99 -54.57 7.61 -35.78
N GLU A 100 -54.57 7.72 -37.12
CA GLU A 100 -53.65 8.61 -37.81
C GLU A 100 -54.09 10.06 -37.56
N THR A 101 -53.39 10.79 -36.74
CA THR A 101 -53.36 12.27 -36.81
C THR A 101 -51.91 12.70 -36.77
N ASP A 102 -51.52 13.48 -37.73
CA ASP A 102 -50.15 13.89 -38.10
C ASP A 102 -49.47 14.84 -37.10
N ASP A 103 -50.02 15.01 -35.88
CA ASP A 103 -49.58 16.01 -34.93
C ASP A 103 -49.15 15.53 -33.54
N ASP A 104 -49.09 14.21 -33.29
CA ASP A 104 -48.74 13.68 -31.97
C ASP A 104 -47.35 13.03 -31.91
N LEU A 105 -46.33 13.81 -32.19
CA LEU A 105 -44.96 13.48 -31.82
C LEU A 105 -44.77 13.78 -30.33
N TYR A 106 -45.01 12.82 -29.47
CA TYR A 106 -44.70 12.92 -28.04
C TYR A 106 -43.22 12.75 -27.82
N TYR A 107 -42.51 13.81 -27.46
CA TYR A 107 -41.16 13.77 -26.94
C TYR A 107 -41.22 13.37 -25.47
N ARG A 108 -40.84 12.15 -25.11
CA ARG A 108 -40.56 11.79 -23.73
C ARG A 108 -39.10 12.14 -23.43
N GLU A 109 -38.88 13.18 -22.64
CA GLU A 109 -37.60 13.51 -22.07
C GLU A 109 -37.36 12.56 -20.88
N TYR A 110 -36.45 11.58 -21.03
CA TYR A 110 -35.99 10.79 -19.91
C TYR A 110 -34.84 11.53 -19.26
N ARG A 111 -35.04 12.06 -18.08
CA ARG A 111 -33.99 12.60 -17.24
C ARG A 111 -33.40 11.45 -16.40
N TYR A 112 -32.24 11.00 -16.74
CA TYR A 112 -31.46 10.11 -15.88
C TYR A 112 -30.66 10.99 -14.92
N SER A 113 -31.03 11.03 -13.66
CA SER A 113 -30.11 11.45 -12.60
C SER A 113 -29.29 10.22 -12.21
N ILE A 114 -28.02 10.22 -12.52
CA ILE A 114 -27.09 9.28 -11.89
C ILE A 114 -27.01 9.72 -10.43
N GLY A 115 -27.74 9.06 -9.56
CA GLY A 115 -27.61 9.24 -8.12
C GLY A 115 -26.17 8.94 -7.75
N ARG A 116 -25.44 9.96 -7.30
CA ARG A 116 -24.10 9.79 -6.75
C ARG A 116 -24.29 9.06 -5.44
N GLY A 117 -24.00 7.76 -5.41
CA GLY A 117 -24.00 7.01 -4.17
C GLY A 117 -22.92 7.58 -3.25
N ASN A 118 -23.34 8.17 -2.14
CA ASN A 118 -22.47 8.58 -1.06
C ASN A 118 -22.08 7.36 -0.21
N THR A 119 -21.98 6.21 -0.84
CA THR A 119 -21.72 4.93 -0.17
C THR A 119 -20.46 4.32 -0.72
N ARG A 120 -19.63 3.86 0.18
CA ARG A 120 -18.38 3.15 -0.08
C ARG A 120 -18.49 1.73 0.45
N VAL A 121 -17.83 0.78 -0.20
CA VAL A 121 -17.82 -0.63 0.23
C VAL A 121 -16.40 -0.99 0.61
N GLU A 122 -16.18 -1.29 1.89
CA GLU A 122 -14.87 -1.62 2.44
C GLU A 122 -14.88 -3.03 3.04
N ASN A 123 -13.72 -3.69 3.00
CA ASN A 123 -13.53 -5.01 3.58
C ASN A 123 -13.62 -4.93 5.10
N GLN A 124 -14.66 -5.53 5.68
CA GLN A 124 -14.87 -5.57 7.12
C GLN A 124 -14.23 -6.79 7.77
N LEU A 125 -14.25 -7.92 7.09
CA LEU A 125 -13.79 -9.19 7.65
C LEU A 125 -13.03 -9.95 6.58
N THR A 126 -11.86 -10.45 6.95
CA THR A 126 -11.11 -11.46 6.17
C THR A 126 -10.90 -12.67 7.06
N VAL A 127 -11.20 -13.86 6.55
CA VAL A 127 -10.92 -15.14 7.19
C VAL A 127 -9.98 -15.92 6.28
N ASN A 128 -8.79 -16.25 6.77
CA ASN A 128 -7.84 -17.12 6.10
C ASN A 128 -7.89 -18.50 6.75
N THR A 129 -8.08 -19.54 6.00
CA THR A 129 -8.17 -20.91 6.49
C THR A 129 -7.21 -21.80 5.73
N ASP A 130 -6.27 -22.40 6.45
CA ASP A 130 -5.35 -23.42 5.93
C ASP A 130 -5.84 -24.82 6.29
N TYR A 131 -5.77 -25.71 5.32
CA TYR A 131 -6.15 -27.11 5.45
C TYR A 131 -4.88 -27.97 5.54
N TYR A 132 -4.51 -28.38 6.74
CA TYR A 132 -3.31 -29.15 6.95
C TYR A 132 -3.59 -30.46 7.65
N ALA A 133 -3.26 -31.59 7.01
CA ALA A 133 -3.39 -32.96 7.57
C ALA A 133 -4.74 -33.23 8.25
N GLY A 134 -5.85 -32.78 7.60
CA GLY A 134 -7.22 -32.92 8.12
C GLY A 134 -7.61 -31.99 9.27
N LYS A 135 -6.77 -30.99 9.56
CA LYS A 135 -7.04 -29.92 10.52
C LYS A 135 -7.28 -28.61 9.80
N LEU A 136 -8.18 -27.79 10.35
CA LEU A 136 -8.44 -26.43 9.92
C LEU A 136 -7.68 -25.49 10.87
N VAL A 137 -6.94 -24.56 10.28
CA VAL A 137 -6.24 -23.49 10.98
C VAL A 137 -6.75 -22.18 10.43
N SER A 138 -7.52 -21.43 11.21
CA SER A 138 -8.13 -20.19 10.71
C SER A 138 -7.67 -18.97 11.48
N ASP A 139 -7.21 -17.97 10.76
CA ASP A 139 -6.92 -16.63 11.26
C ASP A 139 -7.95 -15.64 10.72
N THR A 140 -8.30 -14.66 11.54
CA THR A 140 -9.35 -13.70 11.19
C THR A 140 -8.86 -12.28 11.40
N VAL A 141 -9.17 -11.39 10.47
CA VAL A 141 -8.95 -9.92 10.60
C VAL A 141 -10.28 -9.21 10.51
N VAL A 142 -10.66 -8.50 11.57
CA VAL A 142 -11.87 -7.66 11.62
C VAL A 142 -11.46 -6.20 11.58
N ARG A 143 -11.99 -5.44 10.62
CA ARG A 143 -11.72 -4.02 10.40
C ARG A 143 -12.88 -3.17 10.85
N THR A 144 -12.57 -2.07 11.52
CA THR A 144 -13.54 -1.03 11.90
C THR A 144 -13.12 0.27 11.22
N TYR A 145 -14.09 0.93 10.61
CA TYR A 145 -13.92 2.23 9.96
C TYR A 145 -14.52 3.31 10.85
N GLY A 146 -13.88 4.49 10.88
CA GLY A 146 -14.39 5.62 11.65
C GLY A 146 -15.63 6.25 11.02
N SER A 147 -16.18 7.23 11.71
CA SER A 147 -17.45 7.88 11.36
C SER A 147 -17.30 9.36 10.97
N THR A 148 -16.09 9.91 11.00
CA THR A 148 -15.86 11.28 10.53
C THR A 148 -15.92 11.36 9.01
N ASP A 149 -16.16 12.54 8.46
CA ASP A 149 -16.15 12.74 7.00
C ASP A 149 -14.84 12.28 6.36
N TRP A 150 -13.72 12.45 7.04
CA TRP A 150 -12.42 12.01 6.55
C TRP A 150 -12.23 10.50 6.65
N ASP A 151 -12.70 9.85 7.70
CA ASP A 151 -12.69 8.38 7.80
C ASP A 151 -13.43 7.75 6.63
N ILE A 152 -14.61 8.27 6.34
CA ILE A 152 -15.45 7.78 5.26
C ILE A 152 -14.82 8.05 3.90
N ARG A 153 -14.20 9.21 3.70
CA ARG A 153 -13.53 9.57 2.43
C ARG A 153 -12.26 8.78 2.19
N SER A 154 -11.46 8.56 3.23
CA SER A 154 -10.19 7.84 3.12
C SER A 154 -10.41 6.35 2.88
N GLY A 155 -11.43 5.75 3.52
CA GLY A 155 -11.66 4.31 3.56
C GLY A 155 -10.56 3.54 4.28
N LEU A 156 -9.84 4.23 5.17
CA LEU A 156 -8.81 3.61 6.00
C LEU A 156 -9.43 3.04 7.26
N PRO A 157 -9.06 1.84 7.71
CA PRO A 157 -9.53 1.31 8.98
C PRO A 157 -8.92 2.11 10.13
N VAL A 158 -9.75 2.44 11.12
CA VAL A 158 -9.28 3.06 12.39
C VAL A 158 -8.91 2.00 13.42
N ARG A 159 -9.35 0.76 13.20
CA ARG A 159 -9.02 -0.39 14.04
C ARG A 159 -9.01 -1.68 13.25
N GLU A 160 -8.04 -2.54 13.56
CA GLU A 160 -8.01 -3.93 13.12
C GLU A 160 -7.87 -4.86 14.33
N ILE A 161 -8.64 -5.95 14.35
CA ILE A 161 -8.53 -7.01 15.35
C ILE A 161 -8.15 -8.29 14.64
N TYR A 162 -6.98 -8.78 14.96
CA TYR A 162 -6.44 -10.06 14.50
C TYR A 162 -6.82 -11.13 15.53
N LYS A 163 -7.41 -12.23 15.07
CA LYS A 163 -7.69 -13.42 15.87
C LYS A 163 -6.92 -14.56 15.27
N TYR A 164 -5.97 -15.09 16.00
CA TYR A 164 -5.11 -16.17 15.56
C TYR A 164 -5.70 -17.53 15.90
N SER A 165 -5.32 -18.53 15.14
CA SER A 165 -5.76 -19.92 15.31
C SER A 165 -5.39 -20.52 16.68
N ASP A 166 -4.34 -20.00 17.35
CA ASP A 166 -3.95 -20.38 18.71
C ASP A 166 -4.82 -19.73 19.80
N GLY A 167 -5.85 -18.97 19.39
CA GLY A 167 -6.79 -18.28 20.28
C GLY A 167 -6.33 -16.90 20.74
N LYS A 168 -5.11 -16.49 20.43
CA LYS A 168 -4.63 -15.13 20.75
C LYS A 168 -5.33 -14.10 19.91
N LYS A 169 -5.43 -12.88 20.46
CA LYS A 169 -5.94 -11.72 19.72
C LYS A 169 -5.00 -10.55 19.89
N LYS A 170 -4.84 -9.81 18.79
CA LYS A 170 -4.12 -8.54 18.74
C LYS A 170 -5.05 -7.47 18.18
N LYS A 171 -5.02 -6.30 18.76
CA LYS A 171 -5.75 -5.12 18.29
C LYS A 171 -4.74 -4.06 17.86
N CYS A 172 -4.96 -3.46 16.69
CA CYS A 172 -4.23 -2.31 16.19
C CYS A 172 -5.20 -1.14 16.02
N ASP A 173 -4.91 -0.03 16.67
CA ASP A 173 -5.66 1.23 16.57
C ASP A 173 -4.82 2.24 15.79
N TYR A 174 -5.42 2.91 14.78
CA TYR A 174 -4.74 3.84 13.89
C TYR A 174 -5.27 5.26 14.09
N THR A 175 -4.36 6.21 14.22
CA THR A 175 -4.65 7.64 14.19
C THR A 175 -4.02 8.24 12.94
N TYR A 176 -4.80 8.92 12.13
CA TYR A 176 -4.35 9.57 10.90
C TYR A 176 -4.25 11.08 11.07
N PRO A 177 -3.58 11.83 10.15
CA PRO A 177 -3.40 13.27 10.25
C PRO A 177 -4.70 14.06 10.47
N TYR A 178 -5.79 13.63 9.85
CA TYR A 178 -7.10 14.28 10.01
C TYR A 178 -7.78 14.03 11.37
N HIS A 179 -7.24 13.13 12.21
CA HIS A 179 -7.64 12.97 13.60
C HIS A 179 -6.87 13.89 14.55
N VAL A 180 -5.73 14.45 14.09
CA VAL A 180 -4.85 15.28 14.92
C VAL A 180 -5.13 16.77 14.62
N ASN A 181 -5.54 17.51 15.64
CA ASN A 181 -5.91 18.92 15.48
C ASN A 181 -4.75 19.86 15.81
N ASP A 182 -3.59 19.65 15.22
CA ASP A 182 -2.45 20.56 15.27
C ASP A 182 -2.16 21.21 13.90
N ALA A 183 -1.10 21.98 13.81
CA ALA A 183 -0.74 22.66 12.56
C ALA A 183 -0.30 21.66 11.48
N VAL A 184 0.42 20.62 11.87
CA VAL A 184 0.96 19.59 10.95
C VAL A 184 -0.16 18.72 10.41
N GLY A 185 -1.01 18.16 11.29
CA GLY A 185 -2.14 17.33 10.88
C GLY A 185 -3.12 18.07 9.95
N ARG A 186 -3.37 19.38 10.22
CA ARG A 186 -4.17 20.21 9.31
C ARG A 186 -3.49 20.42 7.96
N ALA A 187 -2.18 20.67 7.94
CA ALA A 187 -1.43 20.85 6.68
C ALA A 187 -1.39 19.56 5.86
N MET A 188 -1.11 18.41 6.47
CA MET A 188 -1.15 17.10 5.83
C MET A 188 -2.54 16.80 5.25
N THR A 189 -3.58 17.04 6.03
CA THR A 189 -4.98 16.84 5.59
C THR A 189 -5.33 17.75 4.42
N ALA A 190 -4.94 19.01 4.45
CA ALA A 190 -5.17 19.97 3.37
C ALA A 190 -4.41 19.58 2.07
N ALA A 191 -3.21 19.01 2.21
CA ALA A 191 -2.41 18.49 1.10
C ALA A 191 -2.89 17.10 0.60
N ASN A 192 -3.95 16.53 1.20
CA ASN A 192 -4.40 15.14 0.96
C ASN A 192 -3.34 14.07 1.27
N ASP A 193 -2.39 14.39 2.14
CA ASP A 193 -1.39 13.46 2.68
C ASP A 193 -1.95 12.77 3.92
N ILE A 194 -2.87 11.84 3.70
CA ILE A 194 -3.72 11.23 4.74
C ILE A 194 -3.41 9.75 5.02
N LEU A 195 -2.55 9.13 4.20
CA LEU A 195 -2.24 7.70 4.30
C LEU A 195 -1.18 7.40 5.36
N ARG A 196 -0.34 8.36 5.67
CA ARG A 196 0.71 8.22 6.68
C ARG A 196 0.08 8.33 8.06
N PRO A 197 0.17 7.31 8.94
CA PRO A 197 -0.40 7.42 10.28
C PRO A 197 0.37 8.42 11.14
N ALA A 198 -0.34 9.07 12.08
CA ALA A 198 0.29 9.81 13.16
C ALA A 198 0.65 8.88 14.32
N HIS A 199 -0.24 7.92 14.62
CA HIS A 199 0.00 6.95 15.68
C HIS A 199 -0.55 5.57 15.30
N ILE A 200 0.12 4.53 15.84
CA ILE A 200 -0.35 3.14 15.83
C ILE A 200 -0.25 2.61 17.25
N GLY A 201 -1.39 2.23 17.84
CA GLY A 201 -1.46 1.55 19.12
C GLY A 201 -1.69 0.06 18.92
N GLU A 202 -0.90 -0.78 19.57
CA GLU A 202 -1.08 -2.23 19.55
C GLU A 202 -1.41 -2.74 20.95
N SER A 203 -2.36 -3.65 21.04
CA SER A 203 -2.76 -4.28 22.29
C SER A 203 -2.98 -5.77 22.08
N VAL A 204 -2.63 -6.58 23.06
CA VAL A 204 -2.86 -8.03 23.06
C VAL A 204 -3.92 -8.40 24.06
N GLU A 205 -4.72 -9.43 23.76
CA GLU A 205 -5.76 -9.91 24.70
C GLU A 205 -5.10 -10.72 25.82
N GLY A 206 -5.32 -10.27 27.05
CA GLY A 206 -4.94 -10.96 28.28
C GLY A 206 -6.17 -11.42 29.08
N PRO A 207 -5.98 -11.97 30.29
CA PRO A 207 -7.07 -12.49 31.13
C PRO A 207 -8.11 -11.44 31.53
N GLU A 208 -7.72 -10.17 31.63
CA GLU A 208 -8.57 -9.05 32.05
C GLU A 208 -9.02 -8.17 30.86
N GLY A 209 -8.81 -8.61 29.64
CA GLY A 209 -9.09 -7.88 28.40
C GLY A 209 -7.85 -7.49 27.64
N TYR A 210 -7.96 -6.48 26.76
CA TYR A 210 -6.81 -6.00 26.00
C TYR A 210 -5.86 -5.20 26.87
N MET A 211 -4.58 -5.55 26.81
CA MET A 211 -3.47 -4.83 27.45
C MET A 211 -2.61 -4.19 26.37
N ASP A 212 -2.18 -2.95 26.59
CA ASP A 212 -1.31 -2.25 25.65
C ASP A 212 0.02 -2.99 25.53
N ASP A 213 0.40 -3.32 24.31
CA ASP A 213 1.67 -4.01 23.97
C ASP A 213 2.71 -3.01 23.47
N SER A 214 2.31 -2.17 22.51
CA SER A 214 3.18 -1.12 21.99
C SER A 214 2.38 0.09 21.49
N PHE A 215 3.05 1.23 21.44
CA PHE A 215 2.55 2.45 20.84
C PHE A 215 3.66 3.07 19.99
N THR A 216 3.36 3.32 18.71
CA THR A 216 4.26 4.00 17.79
C THR A 216 3.72 5.38 17.46
N SER A 217 4.52 6.42 17.68
CA SER A 217 4.28 7.78 17.21
C SER A 217 5.13 8.07 15.98
N PHE A 218 4.53 8.70 15.00
CA PHE A 218 5.19 9.26 13.82
C PHE A 218 5.05 10.77 13.91
N ASP A 219 6.11 11.42 14.32
CA ASP A 219 6.13 12.87 14.50
C ASP A 219 6.59 13.52 13.19
N TYR A 220 5.84 14.52 12.75
CA TYR A 220 6.12 15.24 11.50
C TYR A 220 6.35 16.71 11.80
N THR A 221 7.24 17.34 11.04
CA THR A 221 7.46 18.78 11.02
C THR A 221 7.12 19.35 9.65
N LEU A 222 6.81 20.64 9.59
CA LEU A 222 6.58 21.32 8.32
C LEU A 222 7.87 21.92 7.80
N ASP A 223 8.24 21.56 6.58
CA ASP A 223 9.34 22.24 5.89
C ASP A 223 9.02 23.74 5.71
N PRO A 224 9.88 24.65 6.20
CA PRO A 224 9.60 26.08 6.13
C PRO A 224 9.51 26.64 4.71
N GLY A 225 10.12 25.97 3.73
CA GLY A 225 10.16 26.43 2.34
C GLY A 225 8.95 25.97 1.54
N SER A 226 8.61 24.68 1.64
CA SER A 226 7.52 24.08 0.85
C SER A 226 6.21 23.96 1.60
N GLY A 227 6.25 23.97 2.94
CA GLY A 227 5.10 23.64 3.79
C GLY A 227 4.74 22.15 3.80
N SER A 228 5.56 21.30 3.19
CA SER A 228 5.35 19.86 3.18
C SER A 228 5.68 19.24 4.53
N ALA A 229 4.93 18.19 4.91
CA ALA A 229 5.20 17.45 6.14
C ALA A 229 6.38 16.49 5.95
N LEU A 230 7.42 16.65 6.74
CA LEU A 230 8.59 15.80 6.81
C LEU A 230 8.50 14.92 8.06
N LEU A 231 8.87 13.66 7.96
CA LEU A 231 8.95 12.78 9.12
C LEU A 231 10.15 13.21 9.97
N ASP A 232 9.89 13.65 11.20
CA ASP A 232 10.93 14.18 12.11
C ASP A 232 11.46 13.09 13.05
N GLU A 233 10.56 12.29 13.61
CA GLU A 233 10.91 11.22 14.54
C GLU A 233 9.91 10.05 14.46
N VAL A 234 10.39 8.83 14.66
CA VAL A 234 9.57 7.68 15.01
C VAL A 234 9.92 7.23 16.41
N SER A 235 8.94 7.23 17.30
CA SER A 235 9.09 6.79 18.69
C SER A 235 8.25 5.56 18.97
N VAL A 236 8.83 4.56 19.63
CA VAL A 236 8.14 3.33 20.00
C VAL A 236 8.20 3.15 21.52
N TRP A 237 7.05 2.96 22.14
CA TRP A 237 6.89 2.56 23.54
C TRP A 237 6.37 1.13 23.59
N LYS A 238 6.94 0.30 24.43
CA LYS A 238 6.46 -1.06 24.73
C LYS A 238 5.70 -1.09 26.04
N HIS A 239 5.09 -2.25 26.29
CA HIS A 239 4.29 -2.55 27.47
C HIS A 239 4.84 -1.89 28.74
N GLU A 240 3.94 -1.39 29.62
CA GLU A 240 4.23 -0.69 30.88
C GLU A 240 4.91 0.69 30.74
N GLY A 241 4.81 1.32 29.56
CA GLY A 241 5.39 2.64 29.34
C GLY A 241 6.92 2.67 29.27
N LEU A 242 7.55 1.50 29.13
CA LEU A 242 8.98 1.40 28.87
C LEU A 242 9.26 1.91 27.46
N PHE A 243 9.90 3.08 27.39
CA PHE A 243 10.44 3.59 26.15
C PHE A 243 11.41 2.59 25.53
N SER A 244 11.20 2.20 24.30
CA SER A 244 12.03 1.18 23.66
C SER A 244 12.93 1.74 22.56
N MET A 245 12.48 2.77 21.83
CA MET A 245 13.22 3.30 20.70
C MET A 245 12.75 4.72 20.37
N SER A 246 13.70 5.59 20.03
CA SER A 246 13.50 6.85 19.32
C SER A 246 14.44 6.87 18.11
N GLU A 247 13.90 7.21 16.97
CA GLU A 247 14.63 7.29 15.70
C GLU A 247 14.37 8.66 15.05
N PRO A 248 15.14 9.71 15.45
CA PRO A 248 15.09 11.01 14.82
C PRO A 248 15.64 11.03 13.41
N TYR A 249 15.02 11.85 12.56
CA TYR A 249 15.37 12.12 11.16
C TYR A 249 15.68 13.61 10.95
N PRO A 250 16.78 14.12 11.49
CA PRO A 250 17.01 15.57 11.58
C PRO A 250 17.36 16.25 10.26
N VAL A 251 17.66 15.48 9.21
CA VAL A 251 18.07 16.05 7.93
C VAL A 251 17.29 15.42 6.79
N HIS A 252 16.71 16.28 5.95
CA HIS A 252 16.00 15.90 4.73
C HIS A 252 16.57 16.63 3.52
N ASP A 253 16.44 16.06 2.34
CA ASP A 253 16.71 16.78 1.10
C ASP A 253 15.51 17.67 0.69
N ALA A 254 15.66 18.40 -0.42
CA ALA A 254 14.62 19.29 -0.93
C ALA A 254 13.34 18.55 -1.40
N TYR A 255 13.39 17.23 -1.51
CA TYR A 255 12.26 16.39 -1.91
C TYR A 255 11.60 15.68 -0.72
N GLY A 256 12.10 15.91 0.50
CA GLY A 256 11.59 15.33 1.74
C GLY A 256 12.14 13.94 2.03
N ASN A 257 13.17 13.49 1.33
CA ASN A 257 13.81 12.22 1.65
C ASN A 257 14.67 12.36 2.90
N VAL A 258 14.61 11.34 3.78
CA VAL A 258 15.47 11.27 4.95
C VAL A 258 16.94 11.15 4.52
N CYS A 259 17.78 12.06 4.99
CA CYS A 259 19.22 12.07 4.73
C CYS A 259 20.06 11.67 5.95
N GLU A 260 19.50 11.74 7.15
CA GLU A 260 20.19 11.34 8.38
C GLU A 260 19.23 10.65 9.35
N ILE A 261 19.72 9.58 9.98
CA ILE A 261 19.01 8.83 11.03
C ILE A 261 19.88 8.83 12.27
N ARG A 262 19.32 9.22 13.41
CA ARG A 262 19.99 9.19 14.70
C ARG A 262 19.25 8.30 15.68
N ARG A 263 19.97 7.37 16.28
CA ARG A 263 19.52 6.57 17.41
C ARG A 263 20.47 6.74 18.57
N ALA A 264 19.95 6.70 19.78
CA ALA A 264 20.76 6.93 20.98
C ALA A 264 21.84 5.86 21.20
N ASP A 265 21.56 4.64 20.78
CA ASP A 265 22.37 3.43 21.03
C ASP A 265 23.05 2.85 19.77
N ALA A 266 23.01 3.58 18.65
CA ALA A 266 23.54 3.15 17.38
C ALA A 266 24.36 4.27 16.70
N PRO A 267 25.30 3.93 15.81
CA PRO A 267 25.98 4.91 14.98
C PRO A 267 24.98 5.74 14.17
N VAL A 268 25.29 7.02 13.96
CA VAL A 268 24.56 7.87 13.02
C VAL A 268 24.63 7.26 11.64
N VAL A 269 23.52 7.30 10.91
CA VAL A 269 23.42 6.81 9.55
C VAL A 269 23.10 7.97 8.61
N ALA A 270 23.93 8.17 7.60
CA ALA A 270 23.66 9.11 6.52
C ALA A 270 23.25 8.37 5.25
N LEU A 271 22.28 8.92 4.53
CA LEU A 271 21.79 8.42 3.26
C LEU A 271 22.06 9.43 2.14
N LEU A 272 22.66 8.97 1.07
CA LEU A 272 22.81 9.75 -0.17
C LEU A 272 21.83 9.25 -1.20
N TRP A 273 21.09 10.17 -1.79
CA TRP A 273 20.07 9.89 -2.79
C TRP A 273 20.57 10.17 -4.21
N GLY A 274 20.19 9.34 -5.16
CA GLY A 274 20.48 9.46 -6.58
C GLY A 274 19.23 9.16 -7.43
N TYR A 275 19.42 9.00 -8.73
CA TYR A 275 18.35 8.69 -9.68
C TYR A 275 17.17 9.67 -9.56
N ASN A 276 17.46 10.97 -9.66
CA ASN A 276 16.49 12.07 -9.43
C ASN A 276 15.85 12.00 -8.03
N TYR A 277 16.66 11.78 -7.00
CA TYR A 277 16.25 11.72 -5.59
C TYR A 277 15.23 10.61 -5.28
N SER A 278 15.15 9.59 -6.12
CA SER A 278 14.14 8.52 -5.96
C SER A 278 14.71 7.26 -5.32
N ARG A 279 16.04 7.12 -5.23
CA ARG A 279 16.69 5.89 -4.71
C ARG A 279 17.89 6.23 -3.85
N PRO A 280 18.07 5.60 -2.68
CA PRO A 280 19.28 5.73 -1.90
C PRO A 280 20.45 5.01 -2.62
N VAL A 281 21.51 5.73 -2.94
CA VAL A 281 22.69 5.21 -3.63
C VAL A 281 23.84 4.87 -2.69
N ALA A 282 23.86 5.47 -1.49
CA ALA A 282 24.77 5.06 -0.42
C ALA A 282 24.12 5.17 0.94
N ILE A 283 24.47 4.23 1.82
CA ILE A 283 24.20 4.25 3.25
C ILE A 283 25.56 4.30 3.95
N VAL A 284 25.77 5.31 4.77
CA VAL A 284 27.00 5.53 5.52
C VAL A 284 26.71 5.50 7.00
N GLU A 285 27.17 4.44 7.69
CA GLU A 285 27.06 4.33 9.15
C GLU A 285 28.33 4.88 9.81
N GLY A 286 28.19 5.68 10.85
CA GLY A 286 29.28 6.23 11.65
C GLY A 286 29.72 7.64 11.27
N ALA A 287 29.01 8.31 10.35
CA ALA A 287 29.22 9.72 10.02
C ALA A 287 27.88 10.43 9.81
N SER A 288 27.82 11.70 10.18
CA SER A 288 26.67 12.56 9.92
C SER A 288 26.53 12.88 8.41
N TYR A 289 25.34 13.26 7.99
CA TYR A 289 25.10 13.66 6.59
C TYR A 289 26.04 14.81 6.15
N GLN A 290 26.26 15.79 7.01
CA GLN A 290 27.14 16.92 6.72
C GLN A 290 28.60 16.48 6.52
N GLU A 291 29.10 15.56 7.36
CA GLU A 291 30.43 14.98 7.19
C GLU A 291 30.54 14.22 5.87
N VAL A 292 29.52 13.38 5.57
CA VAL A 292 29.47 12.61 4.32
C VAL A 292 29.46 13.51 3.09
N VAL A 293 28.64 14.55 3.08
CA VAL A 293 28.60 15.54 1.98
C VAL A 293 29.96 16.28 1.85
N SER A 294 30.59 16.63 2.97
CA SER A 294 31.91 17.27 2.96
C SER A 294 33.02 16.34 2.44
N GLY A 295 32.86 15.03 2.65
CA GLY A 295 33.77 14.00 2.16
C GLY A 295 33.59 13.64 0.67
N LEU A 296 32.47 14.03 0.05
CA LEU A 296 32.22 13.85 -1.37
C LEU A 296 33.13 14.75 -2.20
N ARG A 297 33.65 14.20 -3.31
CA ARG A 297 34.46 14.97 -4.27
C ARG A 297 33.61 15.70 -5.32
N VAL A 298 32.31 15.52 -5.27
CA VAL A 298 31.33 16.12 -6.16
C VAL A 298 30.16 16.64 -5.32
N SER A 299 29.32 17.50 -5.88
CA SER A 299 28.10 17.93 -5.18
C SER A 299 27.06 16.80 -5.13
N VAL A 300 26.17 16.84 -4.15
CA VAL A 300 25.08 15.87 -3.99
C VAL A 300 24.16 15.87 -5.23
N GLU A 301 23.96 17.04 -5.84
CA GLU A 301 23.16 17.19 -7.06
C GLU A 301 23.78 16.44 -8.24
N SER A 302 25.12 16.35 -8.28
CA SER A 302 25.84 15.62 -9.33
C SER A 302 25.57 14.12 -9.29
N LEU A 303 25.25 13.55 -8.11
CA LEU A 303 24.93 12.13 -7.94
C LEU A 303 23.70 11.72 -8.77
N GLN A 304 22.81 12.69 -9.06
CA GLN A 304 21.57 12.44 -9.79
C GLN A 304 21.82 12.01 -11.25
N ASN A 305 22.97 12.34 -11.78
CA ASN A 305 23.37 12.06 -13.17
C ASN A 305 24.45 10.96 -13.27
N LEU A 306 24.86 10.38 -12.15
CA LEU A 306 25.85 9.31 -12.13
C LEU A 306 25.19 7.94 -12.09
N ASP A 307 25.80 7.01 -12.82
CA ASP A 307 25.42 5.58 -12.81
C ASP A 307 26.66 4.70 -12.99
N GLY A 308 26.49 3.41 -12.79
CA GLY A 308 27.53 2.41 -13.00
C GLY A 308 28.82 2.69 -12.23
N SER A 309 29.94 2.53 -12.89
CA SER A 309 31.27 2.75 -12.30
C SER A 309 31.54 4.20 -11.93
N ALA A 310 30.88 5.17 -12.58
CA ALA A 310 31.03 6.58 -12.24
C ALA A 310 30.49 6.87 -10.83
N LEU A 311 29.34 6.29 -10.47
CA LEU A 311 28.76 6.40 -9.16
C LEU A 311 29.65 5.72 -8.10
N GLU A 312 30.14 4.51 -8.38
CA GLU A 312 31.03 3.78 -7.49
C GLU A 312 32.36 4.55 -7.23
N ASN A 313 32.95 5.13 -8.27
CA ASN A 313 34.19 5.90 -8.15
C ASN A 313 34.04 7.13 -7.25
N VAL A 314 32.85 7.66 -7.11
CA VAL A 314 32.55 8.79 -6.22
C VAL A 314 32.25 8.30 -4.80
N LEU A 315 31.49 7.22 -4.63
CA LEU A 315 30.96 6.80 -3.34
C LEU A 315 31.92 5.87 -2.56
N LEU A 316 32.63 4.95 -3.22
CA LEU A 316 33.52 4.02 -2.52
C LEU A 316 34.68 4.69 -1.76
N PRO A 317 35.27 5.81 -2.25
CA PRO A 317 36.30 6.54 -1.49
C PRO A 317 35.83 7.05 -0.11
N LEU A 318 34.53 7.19 0.11
CA LEU A 318 33.99 7.59 1.42
C LEU A 318 34.39 6.62 2.55
N ARG A 319 34.68 5.36 2.23
CA ARG A 319 35.18 4.37 3.22
C ARG A 319 36.45 4.81 3.95
N ASN A 320 37.28 5.64 3.29
CA ASN A 320 38.55 6.12 3.82
C ASN A 320 38.55 7.65 4.05
N ALA A 321 37.40 8.31 3.94
CA ALA A 321 37.30 9.75 4.04
C ALA A 321 37.21 10.24 5.51
N PHE A 322 36.90 9.36 6.46
CA PHE A 322 36.59 9.71 7.83
C PHE A 322 37.62 9.16 8.83
N PRO A 323 37.87 9.87 9.95
CA PRO A 323 38.83 9.43 10.96
C PRO A 323 38.43 8.17 11.71
N ALA A 324 37.13 7.95 11.87
CA ALA A 324 36.56 6.75 12.48
C ALA A 324 36.18 5.72 11.41
N PRO A 325 36.16 4.42 11.74
CA PRO A 325 35.73 3.41 10.77
C PRO A 325 34.26 3.60 10.41
N CYS A 326 34.00 4.17 9.24
CA CYS A 326 32.67 4.29 8.69
C CYS A 326 32.36 3.06 7.84
N ARG A 327 31.11 2.59 7.91
CA ARG A 327 30.60 1.49 7.08
C ARG A 327 29.83 2.06 5.91
N VAL A 328 30.33 1.87 4.70
CA VAL A 328 29.73 2.41 3.48
C VAL A 328 29.19 1.27 2.63
N THR A 329 27.89 1.24 2.42
CA THR A 329 27.21 0.39 1.46
C THR A 329 26.80 1.19 0.26
N VAL A 330 27.10 0.73 -0.95
CA VAL A 330 26.78 1.40 -2.22
C VAL A 330 25.79 0.57 -3.01
N TYR A 331 24.77 1.21 -3.57
CA TYR A 331 23.73 0.58 -4.38
C TYR A 331 23.69 1.17 -5.79
N ARG A 332 23.37 0.31 -6.75
CA ARG A 332 22.99 0.72 -8.13
C ARG A 332 21.64 0.09 -8.48
N TYR A 333 20.90 0.80 -9.30
CA TYR A 333 19.55 0.40 -9.69
C TYR A 333 19.42 0.35 -11.21
N ALA A 334 18.58 -0.55 -11.72
CA ALA A 334 18.13 -0.51 -13.11
C ALA A 334 16.72 0.13 -13.17
N PRO A 335 16.44 0.92 -14.22
CA PRO A 335 15.11 1.49 -14.43
C PRO A 335 14.03 0.42 -14.40
N GLN A 336 12.93 0.68 -13.67
CA GLN A 336 11.76 -0.18 -13.55
C GLN A 336 12.00 -1.59 -12.96
N ARG A 337 13.18 -1.85 -12.40
CA ARG A 337 13.52 -3.19 -11.86
C ARG A 337 13.86 -3.17 -10.38
N GLY A 338 14.90 -2.52 -9.98
CA GLY A 338 15.33 -2.49 -8.59
C GLY A 338 16.84 -2.47 -8.46
N VAL A 339 17.35 -2.95 -7.33
CA VAL A 339 18.80 -3.05 -7.07
C VAL A 339 19.41 -4.05 -8.04
N VAL A 340 20.44 -3.64 -8.80
CA VAL A 340 21.23 -4.52 -9.67
C VAL A 340 22.64 -4.77 -9.14
N TYR A 341 23.05 -3.98 -8.14
CA TYR A 341 24.37 -4.07 -7.55
C TYR A 341 24.34 -3.52 -6.12
N MET A 342 24.99 -4.24 -5.22
CA MET A 342 25.24 -3.82 -3.86
C MET A 342 26.71 -4.10 -3.53
N ASN A 343 27.40 -3.12 -2.95
CA ASN A 343 28.77 -3.25 -2.46
C ASN A 343 28.78 -2.96 -0.96
N GLU A 344 28.95 -4.00 -0.18
CA GLU A 344 28.93 -3.96 1.28
C GLU A 344 30.19 -3.31 1.87
N PRO A 345 30.16 -2.88 3.15
CA PRO A 345 31.30 -2.24 3.81
C PRO A 345 32.58 -3.07 3.83
N ASN A 346 32.48 -4.38 3.86
CA ASN A 346 33.60 -5.33 3.80
C ASN A 346 34.17 -5.53 2.39
N GLY A 347 33.57 -4.88 1.38
CA GLY A 347 33.96 -5.00 -0.03
C GLY A 347 33.33 -6.20 -0.76
N ASN A 348 32.44 -6.95 -0.11
CA ASN A 348 31.65 -7.94 -0.81
C ASN A 348 30.71 -7.27 -1.82
N VAL A 349 30.64 -7.83 -3.00
CA VAL A 349 29.77 -7.37 -4.06
C VAL A 349 28.72 -8.42 -4.33
N THR A 350 27.48 -7.98 -4.40
CA THR A 350 26.33 -8.79 -4.83
C THR A 350 25.69 -8.16 -6.05
N THR A 351 25.46 -8.96 -7.09
CA THR A 351 24.77 -8.52 -8.30
C THR A 351 23.45 -9.26 -8.47
N TYR A 352 22.46 -8.54 -9.00
CA TYR A 352 21.08 -9.00 -9.18
C TYR A 352 20.70 -8.92 -10.64
N SER A 353 20.18 -10.01 -11.19
CA SER A 353 19.68 -10.10 -12.56
C SER A 353 18.17 -10.27 -12.57
N TYR A 354 17.53 -9.70 -13.58
CA TYR A 354 16.07 -9.72 -13.70
C TYR A 354 15.67 -10.14 -15.12
N ASP A 355 14.52 -10.79 -15.23
CA ASP A 355 13.92 -11.14 -16.53
C ASP A 355 13.26 -9.94 -17.22
N GLY A 356 12.69 -10.17 -18.42
CA GLY A 356 11.98 -9.15 -19.19
C GLY A 356 10.76 -8.55 -18.49
N PHE A 357 10.21 -9.23 -17.47
CA PHE A 357 9.07 -8.79 -16.67
C PHE A 357 9.49 -8.10 -15.36
N GLY A 358 10.80 -7.96 -15.10
CA GLY A 358 11.32 -7.34 -13.90
C GLY A 358 11.35 -8.27 -12.66
N ARG A 359 11.21 -9.59 -12.84
CA ARG A 359 11.31 -10.57 -11.74
C ARG A 359 12.77 -10.96 -11.55
N LEU A 360 13.21 -11.09 -10.28
CA LEU A 360 14.58 -11.46 -9.92
C LEU A 360 14.88 -12.90 -10.40
N THR A 361 15.86 -13.08 -11.25
CA THR A 361 16.25 -14.40 -11.78
C THR A 361 17.51 -14.93 -11.16
N GLU A 362 18.45 -14.06 -10.75
CA GLU A 362 19.73 -14.55 -10.27
C GLU A 362 20.39 -13.56 -9.31
N ILE A 363 21.03 -14.08 -8.29
CA ILE A 363 21.91 -13.36 -7.39
C ILE A 363 23.29 -13.99 -7.47
N ARG A 364 24.32 -13.16 -7.69
CA ARG A 364 25.74 -13.59 -7.76
C ARG A 364 26.60 -12.83 -6.77
N ASP A 365 27.64 -13.50 -6.28
CA ASP A 365 28.69 -12.86 -5.50
C ASP A 365 29.71 -12.11 -6.39
N LYS A 366 30.71 -11.54 -5.73
CA LYS A 366 31.82 -10.79 -6.39
C LYS A 366 32.67 -11.64 -7.36
N ASP A 367 32.73 -12.94 -7.18
CA ASP A 367 33.51 -13.88 -7.97
C ASP A 367 32.65 -14.48 -9.12
N GLY A 368 31.39 -14.06 -9.21
CA GLY A 368 30.41 -14.51 -10.20
C GLY A 368 29.75 -15.85 -9.86
N ALA A 369 30.00 -16.40 -8.64
CA ALA A 369 29.31 -17.60 -8.20
C ALA A 369 27.83 -17.29 -7.92
N VAL A 370 26.95 -18.20 -8.35
CA VAL A 370 25.51 -18.07 -8.15
C VAL A 370 25.19 -18.37 -6.70
N LEU A 371 24.59 -17.39 -6.00
CA LEU A 371 24.11 -17.52 -4.64
C LEU A 371 22.66 -17.99 -4.62
N GLU A 372 21.86 -17.51 -5.56
CA GLU A 372 20.44 -17.83 -5.71
C GLU A 372 20.06 -17.81 -7.19
N TYR A 373 19.20 -18.73 -7.59
CA TYR A 373 18.63 -18.79 -8.94
C TYR A 373 17.13 -19.04 -8.87
N ASN A 374 16.36 -18.20 -9.53
CA ASN A 374 14.90 -18.26 -9.60
C ASN A 374 14.46 -18.51 -11.05
N GLU A 375 13.80 -19.62 -11.31
CA GLU A 375 13.21 -19.95 -12.59
C GLU A 375 11.69 -19.72 -12.53
N TYR A 376 11.19 -18.89 -13.43
CA TYR A 376 9.77 -18.61 -13.55
C TYR A 376 9.24 -19.32 -14.79
N LYS A 377 8.35 -20.28 -14.59
CA LYS A 377 7.68 -20.95 -15.71
C LYS A 377 6.74 -19.96 -16.40
N LYS A 378 6.68 -20.04 -17.72
CA LYS A 378 5.75 -19.27 -18.55
C LYS A 378 4.40 -19.92 -18.55
#